data_ded99aff7877a8c790632e7c72f67c1a
#
_entry.id   ded99aff7877a8c790632e7c72f67c1a
#
_cell.length_a   1.000
_cell.length_b   1.000
_cell.length_c   1.000
_cell.angle_alpha   90.00
_cell.angle_beta   90.00
_cell.angle_gamma   90.00
#
_symmetry.space_group_name_H-M   'P 1'
#
loop_
_entity.id
_entity.type
_entity.pdbx_description
1 polymer ?
#
loop_
_entity_poly.entity_id
_entity_poly.type
_entity_poly.pdbx_seq_one_letter_code
_entity_poly.pdbx_strand_id
1 'polypeptide(L)'
;MTSPILLSIEDLTVSFDGFKAVDGLNLYVERDEVRVVIGPNGAGKTTLLDLICGKTRASSGSIMFKDTELTKLAENQIVKAGVGRKFQTPSIYENLTVRENLQLSYPGGRTVFGSLFFKVTEQVTERVKEVAGEIFLSDKLETSAGLLSHGQKQWLEIGMLLIQDPELLMLDEPVAGMSVSEREATADLLRRISKNRSVIVIEHDMDFVKDIANKVTVLHQGKLLAEGKMEDIQSNEKVIEVYLGH
;
A
#
# COMPACT_ATOMS: atom_id res chain seq x y z
N MET A 1 -21.96 -13.03 9.65
CA MET A 1 -21.51 -12.62 8.30
C MET A 1 -20.51 -11.49 8.50
N THR A 2 -19.27 -11.64 8.03
CA THR A 2 -18.27 -10.56 8.08
C THR A 2 -18.70 -9.44 7.14
N SER A 3 -18.56 -8.16 7.55
CA SER A 3 -18.82 -7.01 6.69
C SER A 3 -18.01 -7.12 5.39
N PRO A 4 -18.56 -6.83 4.21
CA PRO A 4 -17.80 -6.74 2.97
C PRO A 4 -16.76 -5.61 3.03
N ILE A 5 -17.00 -4.57 3.82
CA ILE A 5 -16.11 -3.42 3.99
C ILE A 5 -14.97 -3.79 4.94
N LEU A 6 -13.73 -3.63 4.47
CA LEU A 6 -12.51 -3.81 5.26
C LEU A 6 -12.07 -2.50 5.93
N LEU A 7 -12.12 -1.38 5.18
CA LEU A 7 -11.75 -0.05 5.63
C LEU A 7 -12.90 0.92 5.36
N SER A 8 -13.32 1.66 6.40
CA SER A 8 -14.32 2.74 6.32
C SER A 8 -13.69 4.04 6.83
N ILE A 9 -13.79 5.08 6.02
CA ILE A 9 -13.35 6.44 6.33
C ILE A 9 -14.56 7.34 6.25
N GLU A 10 -14.82 8.10 7.33
CA GLU A 10 -16.01 8.96 7.43
C GLU A 10 -15.63 10.38 7.90
N ASP A 11 -16.05 11.37 7.12
CA ASP A 11 -15.86 12.80 7.33
C ASP A 11 -14.40 13.17 7.69
N LEU A 12 -13.44 12.44 7.13
CA LEU A 12 -12.04 12.57 7.47
C LEU A 12 -11.48 13.92 7.01
N THR A 13 -10.93 14.67 7.97
CA THR A 13 -10.31 15.98 7.68
C THR A 13 -8.96 16.08 8.37
N VAL A 14 -7.98 16.63 7.65
CA VAL A 14 -6.71 17.09 8.22
C VAL A 14 -6.35 18.45 7.66
N SER A 15 -5.93 19.33 8.55
CA SER A 15 -5.49 20.69 8.22
C SER A 15 -4.06 20.94 8.71
N PHE A 16 -3.24 21.56 7.85
CA PHE A 16 -1.90 22.05 8.18
C PHE A 16 -1.90 23.57 8.02
N ASP A 17 -1.72 24.30 9.09
CA ASP A 17 -1.68 25.78 9.12
C ASP A 17 -2.85 26.44 8.36
N GLY A 18 -4.05 25.88 8.49
CA GLY A 18 -5.27 26.37 7.85
C GLY A 18 -5.52 25.80 6.44
N PHE A 19 -4.55 25.13 5.82
CA PHE A 19 -4.74 24.43 4.55
C PHE A 19 -5.27 23.01 4.80
N LYS A 20 -6.45 22.70 4.28
CA LYS A 20 -7.04 21.37 4.39
C LYS A 20 -6.48 20.45 3.29
N ALA A 21 -5.56 19.56 3.67
CA ALA A 21 -5.00 18.56 2.75
C ALA A 21 -5.97 17.40 2.47
N VAL A 22 -6.86 17.10 3.43
CA VAL A 22 -8.04 16.23 3.27
C VAL A 22 -9.21 16.96 3.94
N ASP A 23 -10.37 17.03 3.30
CA ASP A 23 -11.53 17.83 3.71
C ASP A 23 -12.83 17.05 3.57
N GLY A 24 -13.32 16.47 4.67
CA GLY A 24 -14.59 15.73 4.73
C GLY A 24 -14.62 14.49 3.84
N LEU A 25 -13.50 13.77 3.75
CA LEU A 25 -13.39 12.61 2.87
C LEU A 25 -14.16 11.42 3.43
N ASN A 26 -15.02 10.82 2.57
CA ASN A 26 -15.66 9.53 2.80
C ASN A 26 -15.14 8.52 1.78
N LEU A 27 -14.66 7.35 2.24
CA LEU A 27 -14.10 6.30 1.40
C LEU A 27 -14.33 4.92 2.04
N TYR A 28 -14.80 3.96 1.25
CA TYR A 28 -15.05 2.59 1.69
C TYR A 28 -14.29 1.62 0.79
N VAL A 29 -13.42 0.79 1.38
CA VAL A 29 -12.66 -0.24 0.66
C VAL A 29 -13.19 -1.61 1.08
N GLU A 30 -13.55 -2.42 0.10
CA GLU A 30 -14.06 -3.76 0.31
C GLU A 30 -12.90 -4.77 0.54
N ARG A 31 -13.26 -5.97 1.02
CA ARG A 31 -12.31 -7.08 1.11
C ARG A 31 -11.91 -7.56 -0.28
N ASP A 32 -10.64 -7.95 -0.41
CA ASP A 32 -10.09 -8.50 -1.66
C ASP A 32 -10.21 -7.54 -2.86
N GLU A 33 -10.19 -6.25 -2.57
CA GLU A 33 -10.29 -5.17 -3.56
C GLU A 33 -8.93 -4.53 -3.83
N VAL A 34 -8.63 -4.27 -5.11
CA VAL A 34 -7.59 -3.32 -5.52
C VAL A 34 -8.25 -1.97 -5.75
N ARG A 35 -8.10 -1.07 -4.78
CA ARG A 35 -8.52 0.32 -4.87
C ARG A 35 -7.37 1.17 -5.38
N VAL A 36 -7.56 1.85 -6.50
CA VAL A 36 -6.57 2.80 -6.99
C VAL A 36 -7.02 4.23 -6.71
N VAL A 37 -6.15 5.02 -6.09
CA VAL A 37 -6.39 6.43 -5.79
C VAL A 37 -5.57 7.28 -6.76
N ILE A 38 -6.25 8.04 -7.58
CA ILE A 38 -5.64 8.96 -8.55
C ILE A 38 -6.01 10.41 -8.23
N GLY A 39 -5.33 11.36 -8.85
CA GLY A 39 -5.58 12.80 -8.68
C GLY A 39 -4.32 13.62 -8.96
N PRO A 40 -4.43 14.93 -9.19
CA PRO A 40 -3.29 15.80 -9.41
C PRO A 40 -2.36 15.86 -8.18
N ASN A 41 -1.19 16.46 -8.38
CA ASN A 41 -0.27 16.74 -7.27
C ASN A 41 -0.94 17.66 -6.25
N GLY A 42 -0.77 17.37 -4.96
CA GLY A 42 -1.44 18.11 -3.88
C GLY A 42 -2.91 17.75 -3.65
N ALA A 43 -3.46 16.76 -4.36
CA ALA A 43 -4.85 16.32 -4.17
C ALA A 43 -5.14 15.65 -2.81
N GLY A 44 -4.11 15.35 -2.01
CA GLY A 44 -4.25 14.70 -0.70
C GLY A 44 -3.99 13.19 -0.67
N LYS A 45 -3.55 12.60 -1.78
CA LYS A 45 -3.37 11.14 -1.92
C LYS A 45 -2.40 10.54 -0.88
N THR A 46 -1.16 11.03 -0.82
CA THR A 46 -0.15 10.57 0.15
C THR A 46 -0.58 10.90 1.59
N THR A 47 -1.23 12.07 1.79
CA THR A 47 -1.79 12.43 3.09
C THR A 47 -2.87 11.45 3.55
N LEU A 48 -3.70 10.94 2.65
CA LEU A 48 -4.67 9.90 2.95
C LEU A 48 -3.98 8.62 3.47
N LEU A 49 -2.91 8.16 2.81
CA LEU A 49 -2.15 7.00 3.30
C LEU A 49 -1.46 7.30 4.64
N ASP A 50 -0.95 8.53 4.84
CA ASP A 50 -0.34 8.97 6.10
C ASP A 50 -1.36 8.95 7.26
N LEU A 51 -2.62 9.30 7.00
CA LEU A 51 -3.72 9.24 7.96
C LEU A 51 -4.08 7.78 8.31
N ILE A 52 -4.21 6.91 7.31
CA ILE A 52 -4.57 5.49 7.51
C ILE A 52 -3.48 4.77 8.32
N CYS A 53 -2.19 5.03 8.08
CA CYS A 53 -1.10 4.39 8.82
C CYS A 53 -0.74 5.07 10.15
N GLY A 54 -1.40 6.17 10.51
CA GLY A 54 -1.19 6.89 11.78
C GLY A 54 0.02 7.81 11.84
N LYS A 55 0.74 8.00 10.71
CA LYS A 55 1.87 8.94 10.61
C LYS A 55 1.41 10.40 10.74
N THR A 56 0.20 10.68 10.26
CA THR A 56 -0.48 11.97 10.44
C THR A 56 -1.75 11.76 11.23
N ARG A 57 -2.06 12.65 12.16
CA ARG A 57 -3.31 12.61 12.93
C ARG A 57 -4.39 13.40 12.22
N ALA A 58 -5.58 12.85 12.15
CA ALA A 58 -6.76 13.54 11.66
C ALA A 58 -7.15 14.69 12.60
N SER A 59 -7.64 15.79 12.03
CA SER A 59 -8.25 16.90 12.78
C SER A 59 -9.69 16.55 13.19
N SER A 60 -10.42 15.80 12.35
CA SER A 60 -11.76 15.27 12.62
C SER A 60 -12.07 14.08 11.71
N GLY A 61 -13.18 13.41 11.98
CA GLY A 61 -13.60 12.19 11.28
C GLY A 61 -13.01 10.92 11.89
N SER A 62 -13.28 9.79 11.27
CA SER A 62 -12.86 8.49 11.76
C SER A 62 -12.34 7.60 10.64
N ILE A 63 -11.47 6.66 11.00
CA ILE A 63 -10.97 5.59 10.13
C ILE A 63 -11.19 4.28 10.88
N MET A 64 -12.09 3.45 10.37
CA MET A 64 -12.37 2.12 10.90
C MET A 64 -11.73 1.06 9.99
N PHE A 65 -10.91 0.20 10.56
CA PHE A 65 -10.38 -0.99 9.93
C PHE A 65 -10.98 -2.21 10.62
N LYS A 66 -11.87 -2.92 9.95
CA LYS A 66 -12.77 -3.91 10.57
C LYS A 66 -13.52 -3.24 11.74
N ASP A 67 -13.34 -3.78 12.94
CA ASP A 67 -13.95 -3.28 14.18
C ASP A 67 -13.02 -2.37 14.99
N THR A 68 -11.88 -1.94 14.40
CA THR A 68 -10.83 -1.17 15.09
C THR A 68 -10.73 0.24 14.55
N GLU A 69 -10.86 1.24 15.41
CA GLU A 69 -10.69 2.64 15.04
C GLU A 69 -9.20 3.02 15.01
N LEU A 70 -8.66 3.23 13.80
CA LEU A 70 -7.24 3.51 13.57
C LEU A 70 -6.80 4.89 14.05
N THR A 71 -7.68 5.89 14.02
CA THR A 71 -7.37 7.28 14.43
C THR A 71 -6.93 7.41 15.88
N LYS A 72 -7.24 6.40 16.71
CA LYS A 72 -6.88 6.33 18.14
C LYS A 72 -5.60 5.54 18.41
N LEU A 73 -5.02 4.90 17.39
CA LEU A 73 -3.88 4.00 17.53
C LEU A 73 -2.56 4.69 17.17
N ALA A 74 -1.46 4.18 17.72
CA ALA A 74 -0.11 4.48 17.25
C ALA A 74 0.24 3.61 16.02
N GLU A 75 1.20 4.07 15.20
CA GLU A 75 1.62 3.38 13.96
C GLU A 75 1.91 1.89 14.17
N ASN A 76 2.65 1.54 15.22
CA ASN A 76 3.00 0.14 15.52
C ASN A 76 1.78 -0.73 15.89
N GLN A 77 0.70 -0.13 16.41
CA GLN A 77 -0.55 -0.83 16.70
C GLN A 77 -1.35 -1.03 15.41
N ILE A 78 -1.34 -0.05 14.50
CA ILE A 78 -1.98 -0.13 13.18
C ILE A 78 -1.32 -1.25 12.34
N VAL A 79 0.02 -1.34 12.34
CA VAL A 79 0.73 -2.45 11.70
C VAL A 79 0.33 -3.80 12.29
N LYS A 80 0.21 -3.90 13.63
CA LYS A 80 -0.26 -5.13 14.30
C LYS A 80 -1.72 -5.47 14.00
N ALA A 81 -2.54 -4.47 13.69
CA ALA A 81 -3.93 -4.69 13.28
C ALA A 81 -4.04 -5.30 11.86
N GLY A 82 -2.96 -5.29 11.08
CA GLY A 82 -2.90 -5.88 9.75
C GLY A 82 -2.85 -4.87 8.60
N VAL A 83 -2.45 -3.63 8.86
CA VAL A 83 -2.25 -2.59 7.83
C VAL A 83 -0.76 -2.47 7.51
N GLY A 84 -0.38 -2.76 6.26
CA GLY A 84 0.99 -2.60 5.75
C GLY A 84 1.09 -1.42 4.80
N ARG A 85 2.17 -0.65 4.88
CA ARG A 85 2.42 0.47 3.96
C ARG A 85 3.85 0.44 3.43
N LYS A 86 3.97 0.57 2.11
CA LYS A 86 5.23 0.87 1.42
C LYS A 86 5.40 2.40 1.37
N PHE A 87 6.52 2.88 1.88
CA PHE A 87 6.89 4.29 1.79
C PHE A 87 7.61 4.58 0.46
N GLN A 88 7.64 5.85 0.03
CA GLN A 88 8.30 6.28 -1.21
C GLN A 88 9.83 6.07 -1.17
N THR A 89 10.45 6.22 0.01
CA THR A 89 11.89 5.99 0.16
C THR A 89 12.14 4.49 0.35
N PRO A 90 13.01 3.86 -0.46
CA PRO A 90 13.33 2.44 -0.31
C PRO A 90 13.83 2.11 1.10
N SER A 91 13.20 1.08 1.70
CA SER A 91 13.50 0.62 3.07
C SER A 91 14.31 -0.67 3.09
N ILE A 92 14.96 -1.03 1.96
CA ILE A 92 15.77 -2.23 1.85
C ILE A 92 17.17 -2.03 2.47
N TYR A 93 17.70 -3.08 3.05
CA TYR A 93 19.07 -3.14 3.53
C TYR A 93 19.97 -3.62 2.39
N GLU A 94 20.57 -2.70 1.64
CA GLU A 94 21.31 -3.00 0.41
C GLU A 94 22.51 -3.94 0.62
N ASN A 95 23.15 -3.90 1.79
CA ASN A 95 24.29 -4.76 2.15
C ASN A 95 23.86 -6.18 2.57
N LEU A 96 22.57 -6.43 2.73
CA LEU A 96 22.02 -7.74 3.07
C LEU A 96 21.47 -8.44 1.83
N THR A 97 21.38 -9.76 1.89
CA THR A 97 20.75 -10.56 0.85
C THR A 97 19.23 -10.35 0.82
N VAL A 98 18.57 -10.76 -0.27
CA VAL A 98 17.10 -10.81 -0.35
C VAL A 98 16.52 -11.61 0.81
N ARG A 99 17.10 -12.78 1.09
CA ARG A 99 16.71 -13.65 2.23
C ARG A 99 16.76 -12.90 3.54
N GLU A 100 17.87 -12.23 3.85
CA GLU A 100 18.06 -11.52 5.11
C GLU A 100 17.09 -10.35 5.25
N ASN A 101 16.82 -9.59 4.17
CA ASN A 101 15.82 -8.52 4.17
C ASN A 101 14.43 -9.07 4.54
N LEU A 102 14.02 -10.17 3.92
CA LEU A 102 12.74 -10.82 4.23
C LEU A 102 12.71 -11.36 5.67
N GLN A 103 13.78 -12.01 6.13
CA GLN A 103 13.87 -12.51 7.51
C GLN A 103 13.75 -11.41 8.56
N LEU A 104 14.43 -10.26 8.36
CA LEU A 104 14.34 -9.11 9.27
C LEU A 104 12.94 -8.50 9.33
N SER A 105 12.17 -8.64 8.26
CA SER A 105 10.79 -8.14 8.19
C SER A 105 9.76 -9.10 8.78
N TYR A 106 10.15 -10.34 9.11
CA TYR A 106 9.28 -11.33 9.73
C TYR A 106 8.79 -10.86 11.12
N PRO A 107 7.50 -11.02 11.47
CA PRO A 107 6.92 -10.44 12.69
C PRO A 107 7.39 -11.09 14.01
N GLY A 108 8.18 -12.15 13.96
CA GLY A 108 8.75 -12.81 15.13
C GLY A 108 9.90 -12.02 15.76
N GLY A 109 10.02 -12.09 17.08
CA GLY A 109 11.18 -11.54 17.80
C GLY A 109 11.23 -10.02 17.98
N ARG A 110 10.13 -9.30 17.77
CA ARG A 110 10.05 -7.81 17.85
C ARG A 110 10.12 -7.23 19.26
N THR A 111 10.34 -8.03 20.29
CA THR A 111 10.69 -7.55 21.64
C THR A 111 12.20 -7.54 21.81
N VAL A 112 12.74 -6.64 22.67
CA VAL A 112 14.18 -6.55 22.94
C VAL A 112 14.78 -7.90 23.29
N PHE A 113 14.10 -8.69 24.13
CA PHE A 113 14.51 -10.07 24.48
C PHE A 113 14.28 -11.06 23.33
N GLY A 114 13.21 -10.91 22.56
CA GLY A 114 12.91 -11.78 21.43
C GLY A 114 13.86 -11.62 20.27
N SER A 115 14.41 -10.41 20.02
CA SER A 115 15.39 -10.16 18.98
C SER A 115 16.77 -10.76 19.33
N LEU A 116 17.15 -10.77 20.60
CA LEU A 116 18.40 -11.40 21.08
C LEU A 116 18.38 -12.93 20.95
N PHE A 117 17.19 -13.56 20.95
CA PHE A 117 17.01 -15.01 20.86
C PHE A 117 16.28 -15.44 19.58
N PHE A 118 16.14 -14.53 18.59
CA PHE A 118 15.50 -14.86 17.32
C PHE A 118 16.31 -15.97 16.61
N LYS A 119 15.69 -17.12 16.46
CA LYS A 119 16.24 -18.23 15.68
C LYS A 119 15.44 -18.32 14.38
N VAL A 120 16.15 -18.44 13.27
CA VAL A 120 15.55 -18.77 11.99
C VAL A 120 15.00 -20.21 12.11
N THR A 121 13.70 -20.31 12.24
CA THR A 121 12.99 -21.60 12.30
C THR A 121 12.68 -22.09 10.89
N GLU A 122 12.30 -23.37 10.76
CA GLU A 122 11.81 -23.92 9.50
C GLU A 122 10.61 -23.12 8.96
N GLN A 123 9.69 -22.72 9.84
CA GLN A 123 8.54 -21.87 9.49
C GLN A 123 8.96 -20.53 8.87
N VAL A 124 9.95 -19.84 9.44
CA VAL A 124 10.48 -18.58 8.87
C VAL A 124 11.08 -18.85 7.49
N THR A 125 11.85 -19.93 7.37
CA THR A 125 12.50 -20.30 6.11
C THR A 125 11.48 -20.59 5.00
N GLU A 126 10.43 -21.34 5.29
CA GLU A 126 9.37 -21.63 4.34
C GLU A 126 8.58 -20.36 3.96
N ARG A 127 8.25 -19.52 4.93
CA ARG A 127 7.56 -18.25 4.64
C ARG A 127 8.42 -17.31 3.76
N VAL A 128 9.73 -17.26 3.98
CA VAL A 128 10.67 -16.50 3.13
C VAL A 128 10.67 -17.03 1.69
N LYS A 129 10.71 -18.37 1.50
CA LYS A 129 10.66 -18.97 0.16
C LYS A 129 9.34 -18.69 -0.55
N GLU A 130 8.22 -18.82 0.17
CA GLU A 130 6.89 -18.52 -0.36
C GLU A 130 6.80 -17.07 -0.85
N VAL A 131 7.15 -16.10 0.01
CA VAL A 131 7.12 -14.68 -0.36
C VAL A 131 8.10 -14.36 -1.49
N ALA A 132 9.31 -14.95 -1.47
CA ALA A 132 10.27 -14.77 -2.57
C ALA A 132 9.71 -15.28 -3.91
N GLY A 133 8.91 -16.36 -3.89
CA GLY A 133 8.18 -16.86 -5.05
C GLY A 133 7.08 -15.90 -5.51
N GLU A 134 6.33 -15.32 -4.57
CA GLU A 134 5.30 -14.34 -4.89
C GLU A 134 5.88 -13.10 -5.62
N ILE A 135 7.04 -12.60 -5.14
CA ILE A 135 7.69 -11.38 -5.65
C ILE A 135 8.75 -11.64 -6.73
N PHE A 136 8.78 -12.81 -7.36
CA PHE A 136 9.70 -13.19 -8.47
C PHE A 136 11.20 -13.13 -8.13
N LEU A 137 11.57 -13.35 -6.87
CA LEU A 137 12.97 -13.31 -6.41
C LEU A 137 13.47 -14.65 -5.84
N SER A 138 12.83 -15.78 -6.15
CA SER A 138 13.24 -17.11 -5.66
C SER A 138 14.67 -17.49 -6.04
N ASP A 139 15.11 -17.14 -7.26
CA ASP A 139 16.45 -17.39 -7.78
C ASP A 139 17.51 -16.42 -7.25
N LYS A 140 17.10 -15.39 -6.54
CA LYS A 140 17.94 -14.29 -6.04
C LYS A 140 18.03 -14.21 -4.52
N LEU A 141 17.55 -15.23 -3.80
CA LEU A 141 17.54 -15.23 -2.34
C LEU A 141 18.90 -14.92 -1.71
N GLU A 142 19.99 -15.40 -2.30
CA GLU A 142 21.37 -15.19 -1.81
C GLU A 142 22.06 -13.97 -2.47
N THR A 143 21.33 -13.24 -3.34
CA THR A 143 21.89 -12.03 -3.96
C THR A 143 21.78 -10.85 -2.98
N SER A 144 22.83 -10.04 -2.89
CA SER A 144 22.78 -8.77 -2.15
C SER A 144 21.73 -7.85 -2.75
N ALA A 145 20.87 -7.26 -1.90
CA ALA A 145 19.78 -6.40 -2.34
C ALA A 145 20.27 -5.16 -3.12
N GLY A 146 21.51 -4.71 -2.83
CA GLY A 146 22.14 -3.62 -3.57
C GLY A 146 22.37 -3.91 -5.07
N LEU A 147 22.50 -5.20 -5.45
CA LEU A 147 22.73 -5.65 -6.83
C LEU A 147 21.44 -5.87 -7.63
N LEU A 148 20.28 -5.73 -7.01
CA LEU A 148 18.98 -5.85 -7.67
C LEU A 148 18.72 -4.66 -8.61
N SER A 149 17.97 -4.91 -9.71
CA SER A 149 17.43 -3.81 -10.52
C SER A 149 16.47 -2.95 -9.69
N HIS A 150 16.13 -1.76 -10.20
CA HIS A 150 15.20 -0.87 -9.52
C HIS A 150 13.84 -1.56 -9.28
N GLY A 151 13.26 -2.20 -10.29
CA GLY A 151 12.01 -2.94 -10.14
C GLY A 151 12.12 -4.11 -9.15
N GLN A 152 13.22 -4.86 -9.17
CA GLN A 152 13.46 -5.94 -8.20
C GLN A 152 13.58 -5.43 -6.76
N LYS A 153 14.18 -4.25 -6.55
CA LYS A 153 14.20 -3.58 -5.22
C LYS A 153 12.78 -3.24 -4.76
N GLN A 154 11.94 -2.74 -5.66
CA GLN A 154 10.53 -2.46 -5.37
C GLN A 154 9.75 -3.75 -5.02
N TRP A 155 9.98 -4.85 -5.73
CA TRP A 155 9.39 -6.15 -5.40
C TRP A 155 9.86 -6.67 -4.03
N LEU A 156 11.15 -6.51 -3.71
CA LEU A 156 11.66 -6.87 -2.39
C LEU A 156 10.96 -6.09 -1.28
N GLU A 157 10.73 -4.78 -1.46
CA GLU A 157 9.98 -3.97 -0.50
C GLU A 157 8.55 -4.46 -0.31
N ILE A 158 7.85 -4.78 -1.41
CA ILE A 158 6.53 -5.41 -1.33
C ILE A 158 6.62 -6.72 -0.56
N GLY A 159 7.63 -7.56 -0.82
CA GLY A 159 7.87 -8.81 -0.10
C GLY A 159 8.10 -8.61 1.40
N MET A 160 8.85 -7.57 1.79
CA MET A 160 9.07 -7.23 3.21
C MET A 160 7.77 -6.83 3.93
N LEU A 161 6.77 -6.36 3.20
CA LEU A 161 5.42 -6.16 3.75
C LEU A 161 4.62 -7.46 3.75
N LEU A 162 4.63 -8.22 2.65
CA LEU A 162 3.88 -9.48 2.51
C LEU A 162 4.28 -10.53 3.54
N ILE A 163 5.55 -10.56 3.97
CA ILE A 163 6.01 -11.51 4.97
C ILE A 163 5.36 -11.29 6.34
N GLN A 164 4.82 -10.08 6.58
CA GLN A 164 4.09 -9.71 7.78
C GLN A 164 2.61 -10.08 7.71
N ASP A 165 2.17 -10.60 6.56
CA ASP A 165 0.79 -11.03 6.27
C ASP A 165 -0.28 -9.94 6.55
N PRO A 166 -0.16 -8.74 5.94
CA PRO A 166 -1.16 -7.68 6.14
C PRO A 166 -2.47 -8.04 5.43
N GLU A 167 -3.61 -7.63 6.01
CA GLU A 167 -4.91 -7.73 5.34
C GLU A 167 -5.19 -6.52 4.43
N LEU A 168 -4.59 -5.37 4.75
CA LEU A 168 -4.60 -4.17 3.91
C LEU A 168 -3.16 -3.78 3.56
N LEU A 169 -2.86 -3.72 2.27
CA LEU A 169 -1.57 -3.26 1.76
C LEU A 169 -1.74 -1.89 1.09
N MET A 170 -0.90 -0.94 1.43
CA MET A 170 -0.91 0.40 0.82
C MET A 170 0.41 0.65 0.09
N LEU A 171 0.33 0.99 -1.19
CA LEU A 171 1.46 1.21 -2.09
C LEU A 171 1.38 2.61 -2.70
N ASP A 172 2.46 3.36 -2.59
CA ASP A 172 2.58 4.71 -3.15
C ASP A 172 3.54 4.65 -4.35
N GLU A 173 3.01 4.83 -5.56
CA GLU A 173 3.69 4.76 -6.85
C GLU A 173 4.58 3.52 -7.03
N PRO A 174 4.00 2.28 -6.90
CA PRO A 174 4.79 1.05 -6.88
C PRO A 174 5.53 0.73 -8.18
N VAL A 175 5.16 1.35 -9.31
CA VAL A 175 5.79 1.08 -10.62
C VAL A 175 6.63 2.25 -11.15
N ALA A 176 6.85 3.30 -10.35
CA ALA A 176 7.66 4.44 -10.76
C ALA A 176 9.08 3.98 -11.17
N GLY A 177 9.53 4.40 -12.36
CA GLY A 177 10.85 4.06 -12.90
C GLY A 177 11.04 2.61 -13.35
N MET A 178 9.99 1.79 -13.41
CA MET A 178 10.05 0.42 -13.90
C MET A 178 9.99 0.35 -15.44
N SER A 179 10.64 -0.65 -16.01
CA SER A 179 10.46 -1.04 -17.41
C SER A 179 9.04 -1.58 -17.66
N VAL A 180 8.64 -1.67 -18.93
CA VAL A 180 7.32 -2.22 -19.32
C VAL A 180 7.11 -3.62 -18.75
N SER A 181 8.10 -4.51 -18.89
CA SER A 181 8.00 -5.89 -18.38
C SER A 181 7.93 -5.98 -16.86
N GLU A 182 8.64 -5.09 -16.14
CA GLU A 182 8.53 -5.02 -14.67
C GLU A 182 7.15 -4.51 -14.23
N ARG A 183 6.56 -3.54 -14.95
CA ARG A 183 5.19 -3.06 -14.68
C ARG A 183 4.15 -4.15 -14.89
N GLU A 184 4.23 -4.89 -16.01
CA GLU A 184 3.35 -6.03 -16.27
C GLU A 184 3.45 -7.10 -15.17
N ALA A 185 4.67 -7.45 -14.78
CA ALA A 185 4.90 -8.40 -13.68
C ALA A 185 4.35 -7.87 -12.35
N THR A 186 4.47 -6.56 -12.08
CA THR A 186 3.90 -5.93 -10.88
C THR A 186 2.37 -5.96 -10.91
N ALA A 187 1.75 -5.73 -12.07
CA ALA A 187 0.30 -5.86 -12.23
C ALA A 187 -0.17 -7.29 -11.92
N ASP A 188 0.56 -8.31 -12.42
CA ASP A 188 0.30 -9.72 -12.11
C ASP A 188 0.48 -10.03 -10.62
N LEU A 189 1.50 -9.48 -9.99
CA LEU A 189 1.71 -9.60 -8.55
C LEU A 189 0.50 -9.04 -7.79
N LEU A 190 0.09 -7.79 -8.07
CA LEU A 190 -1.03 -7.15 -7.37
C LEU A 190 -2.34 -7.91 -7.55
N ARG A 191 -2.64 -8.40 -8.76
CA ARG A 191 -3.82 -9.26 -9.03
C ARG A 191 -3.80 -10.57 -8.25
N ARG A 192 -2.62 -11.15 -8.02
CA ARG A 192 -2.49 -12.40 -7.24
C ARG A 192 -2.66 -12.17 -5.75
N ILE A 193 -1.98 -11.15 -5.20
CA ILE A 193 -2.04 -10.87 -3.76
C ILE A 193 -3.40 -10.32 -3.33
N SER A 194 -4.14 -9.64 -4.22
CA SER A 194 -5.48 -9.11 -3.92
C SER A 194 -6.56 -10.17 -3.74
N LYS A 195 -6.31 -11.43 -4.07
CA LYS A 195 -7.28 -12.53 -3.86
C LYS A 195 -7.52 -12.84 -2.39
N ASN A 196 -6.63 -12.46 -1.50
CA ASN A 196 -6.72 -12.76 -0.06
C ASN A 196 -6.42 -11.53 0.80
N ARG A 197 -6.27 -10.34 0.20
CA ARG A 197 -6.01 -9.08 0.90
C ARG A 197 -6.42 -7.89 0.06
N SER A 198 -6.82 -6.82 0.69
CA SER A 198 -7.13 -5.59 -0.03
C SER A 198 -5.87 -4.76 -0.27
N VAL A 199 -5.83 -4.05 -1.38
CA VAL A 199 -4.69 -3.21 -1.76
C VAL A 199 -5.19 -1.82 -2.11
N ILE A 200 -4.58 -0.79 -1.51
CA ILE A 200 -4.74 0.60 -1.94
C ILE A 200 -3.48 1.01 -2.67
N VAL A 201 -3.62 1.50 -3.89
CA VAL A 201 -2.50 1.95 -4.73
C VAL A 201 -2.69 3.41 -5.08
N ILE A 202 -1.69 4.25 -4.84
CA ILE A 202 -1.62 5.58 -5.45
C ILE A 202 -0.84 5.45 -6.74
N GLU A 203 -1.41 5.89 -7.84
CA GLU A 203 -0.76 5.82 -9.15
C GLU A 203 -1.19 6.96 -10.07
N HIS A 204 -0.38 7.21 -11.08
CA HIS A 204 -0.64 8.19 -12.13
C HIS A 204 -0.47 7.62 -13.55
N ASP A 205 0.05 6.39 -13.69
CA ASP A 205 0.13 5.63 -14.94
C ASP A 205 -1.25 5.00 -15.23
N MET A 206 -2.01 5.61 -16.14
CA MET A 206 -3.40 5.22 -16.41
C MET A 206 -3.51 3.83 -17.05
N ASP A 207 -2.51 3.39 -17.80
CA ASP A 207 -2.48 2.05 -18.38
C ASP A 207 -2.33 1.00 -17.27
N PHE A 208 -1.41 1.24 -16.34
CA PHE A 208 -1.23 0.39 -15.18
C PHE A 208 -2.47 0.39 -14.28
N VAL A 209 -3.08 1.55 -14.03
CA VAL A 209 -4.35 1.66 -13.26
C VAL A 209 -5.45 0.81 -13.89
N LYS A 210 -5.61 0.87 -15.21
CA LYS A 210 -6.60 0.08 -15.96
C LYS A 210 -6.39 -1.43 -15.78
N ASP A 211 -5.13 -1.86 -15.71
CA ASP A 211 -4.77 -3.27 -15.60
C ASP A 211 -5.05 -3.86 -14.21
N ILE A 212 -4.99 -3.05 -13.15
CA ILE A 212 -5.06 -3.57 -11.78
C ILE A 212 -6.34 -3.19 -11.02
N ALA A 213 -6.98 -2.06 -11.34
CA ALA A 213 -8.03 -1.49 -10.49
C ALA A 213 -9.34 -2.30 -10.56
N ASN A 214 -9.86 -2.70 -9.40
CA ASN A 214 -11.28 -3.07 -9.28
C ASN A 214 -12.13 -1.80 -9.22
N LYS A 215 -11.65 -0.77 -8.53
CA LYS A 215 -12.31 0.50 -8.35
C LYS A 215 -11.29 1.64 -8.28
N VAL A 216 -11.61 2.76 -8.91
CA VAL A 216 -10.78 3.96 -8.93
C VAL A 216 -11.45 5.06 -8.12
N THR A 217 -10.68 5.72 -7.28
CA THR A 217 -11.09 6.89 -6.50
C THR A 217 -10.29 8.10 -6.99
N VAL A 218 -10.96 9.15 -7.41
CA VAL A 218 -10.33 10.40 -7.85
C VAL A 218 -10.39 11.41 -6.73
N LEU A 219 -9.22 11.86 -6.26
CA LEU A 219 -9.12 12.95 -5.30
C LEU A 219 -8.78 14.27 -5.99
N HIS A 220 -9.40 15.34 -5.55
CA HIS A 220 -9.11 16.70 -5.95
C HIS A 220 -9.25 17.65 -4.76
N GLN A 221 -8.21 18.45 -4.47
CA GLN A 221 -8.20 19.42 -3.36
C GLN A 221 -8.68 18.83 -2.01
N GLY A 222 -8.20 17.64 -1.68
CA GLY A 222 -8.53 16.95 -0.43
C GLY A 222 -9.91 16.28 -0.37
N LYS A 223 -10.69 16.29 -1.45
CA LYS A 223 -12.04 15.76 -1.53
C LYS A 223 -12.16 14.62 -2.53
N LEU A 224 -13.16 13.78 -2.34
CA LEU A 224 -13.59 12.81 -3.33
C LEU A 224 -14.27 13.56 -4.49
N LEU A 225 -13.69 13.46 -5.69
CA LEU A 225 -14.25 14.02 -6.91
C LEU A 225 -15.16 13.02 -7.64
N ALA A 226 -14.68 11.80 -7.79
CA ALA A 226 -15.40 10.71 -8.45
C ALA A 226 -14.92 9.34 -7.94
N GLU A 227 -15.78 8.34 -8.02
CA GLU A 227 -15.45 6.96 -7.71
C GLU A 227 -16.22 6.03 -8.64
N GLY A 228 -15.57 5.00 -9.17
CA GLY A 228 -16.18 4.03 -10.07
C GLY A 228 -15.16 3.09 -10.71
N LYS A 229 -15.60 2.36 -11.73
CA LYS A 229 -14.70 1.60 -12.59
C LYS A 229 -13.89 2.55 -13.47
N MET A 230 -12.78 2.08 -14.01
CA MET A 230 -11.89 2.91 -14.83
C MET A 230 -12.60 3.52 -16.04
N GLU A 231 -13.51 2.76 -16.70
CA GLU A 231 -14.29 3.24 -17.84
C GLU A 231 -15.18 4.43 -17.48
N ASP A 232 -15.82 4.37 -16.30
CA ASP A 232 -16.71 5.44 -15.80
C ASP A 232 -15.88 6.69 -15.45
N ILE A 233 -14.71 6.50 -14.88
CA ILE A 233 -13.78 7.60 -14.51
C ILE A 233 -13.26 8.31 -15.75
N GLN A 234 -12.85 7.57 -16.78
CA GLN A 234 -12.33 8.13 -18.04
C GLN A 234 -13.37 8.95 -18.80
N SER A 235 -14.65 8.65 -18.65
CA SER A 235 -15.76 9.36 -19.30
C SER A 235 -16.36 10.49 -18.44
N ASN A 236 -15.90 10.65 -17.21
CA ASN A 236 -16.45 11.64 -16.29
C ASN A 236 -15.95 13.05 -16.62
N GLU A 237 -16.86 13.95 -17.03
CA GLU A 237 -16.53 15.32 -17.45
C GLU A 237 -15.74 16.10 -16.39
N LYS A 238 -16.08 15.95 -15.10
CA LYS A 238 -15.36 16.63 -14.00
C LYS A 238 -13.93 16.12 -13.85
N VAL A 239 -13.72 14.82 -14.06
CA VAL A 239 -12.38 14.22 -14.02
C VAL A 239 -11.55 14.71 -15.21
N ILE A 240 -12.15 14.71 -16.41
CA ILE A 240 -11.52 15.21 -17.63
C ILE A 240 -11.10 16.69 -17.45
N GLU A 241 -11.98 17.55 -16.93
CA GLU A 241 -11.69 18.95 -16.65
C GLU A 241 -10.48 19.12 -15.71
N VAL A 242 -10.42 18.36 -14.63
CA VAL A 242 -9.32 18.43 -13.66
C VAL A 242 -7.98 17.96 -14.22
N TYR A 243 -7.99 17.00 -15.15
CA TYR A 243 -6.76 16.45 -15.75
C TYR A 243 -6.34 17.17 -17.05
N LEU A 244 -7.29 17.69 -17.83
CA LEU A 244 -7.05 18.32 -19.13
C LEU A 244 -7.26 19.86 -19.13
N GLY A 245 -7.84 20.40 -18.06
CA GLY A 245 -8.21 21.83 -17.95
C GLY A 245 -7.06 22.78 -17.60
N HIS A 246 -5.82 22.39 -17.91
CA HIS A 246 -4.62 23.22 -17.72
C HIS A 246 -3.83 23.35 -19.02
#